data_52d961b9a18a34b6853b7bd854e688d3
#
_entry.id   52d961b9a18a34b6853b7bd854e688d3
#
_cell.length_a   1.000
_cell.length_b   1.000
_cell.length_c   1.000
_cell.angle_alpha   90.00
_cell.angle_beta   90.00
_cell.angle_gamma   90.00
#
_symmetry.space_group_name_H-M   'P 1'
#
loop_
_entity.id
_entity.type
_entity.pdbx_description
1 polymer ?
#
loop_
_entity_poly.entity_id
_entity_poly.type
_entity_poly.pdbx_seq_one_letter_code
_entity_poly.pdbx_strand_id
1 'polypeptide(L)'
;PTYKTGDPYWMKYSPDSLFFLYAERHNLYFVGNGKKGQDTIPIQLTTDGVTNYTFNREDEGESGGRCGAESAHWIPGTHRFYAVREDNRKVRDLWLINSLSTPSPELKTYKAELAGDKHVTQYELLIGDVDTREVKKIDINRWPDQYIDVLYASKDGKRLYFQRYNRTWNQSDICEVDVETGKVRVVIHEENKPYLDYQMRSVSFLNDGKEILFRSERNGWGHYYLYDTVTGNLKNQL
;
A
#
# COMPACT_ATOMS: atom_id res chain seq x y z
N PRO A 1 8.12 -0.96 17.14
CA PRO A 1 8.00 0.37 17.74
C PRO A 1 7.11 0.26 18.98
N THR A 2 7.68 0.52 20.15
CA THR A 2 6.94 0.56 21.40
C THR A 2 6.26 1.91 21.49
N TYR A 3 4.94 1.94 21.34
CA TYR A 3 4.15 3.11 21.71
C TYR A 3 4.41 3.44 23.17
N LYS A 4 4.79 4.65 23.44
CA LYS A 4 4.82 5.12 24.82
C LYS A 4 3.39 5.33 25.30
N THR A 5 3.09 4.91 26.52
CA THR A 5 1.81 5.17 27.16
C THR A 5 1.53 6.67 27.13
N GLY A 6 0.55 7.11 26.33
CA GLY A 6 0.20 8.52 26.15
C GLY A 6 0.39 9.10 24.75
N ASP A 7 1.09 8.39 23.84
CA ASP A 7 1.16 8.83 22.44
C ASP A 7 -0.17 8.56 21.74
N PRO A 8 -0.67 9.50 20.92
CA PRO A 8 -1.85 9.26 20.11
C PRO A 8 -1.66 8.04 19.21
N TYR A 9 -2.68 7.17 19.12
CA TYR A 9 -2.65 5.93 18.33
C TYR A 9 -2.38 6.16 16.83
N TRP A 10 -2.61 7.37 16.33
CA TRP A 10 -2.41 7.74 14.94
C TRP A 10 -0.95 8.03 14.56
N MET A 11 -0.02 8.08 15.52
CA MET A 11 1.40 8.36 15.25
C MET A 11 2.12 7.10 14.76
N LYS A 12 2.61 7.12 13.51
CA LYS A 12 3.49 6.08 12.96
C LYS A 12 4.94 6.54 13.00
N TYR A 13 5.69 6.08 13.99
CA TYR A 13 7.09 6.45 14.19
C TYR A 13 8.02 5.84 13.15
N SER A 14 9.02 6.62 12.71
CA SER A 14 10.18 6.14 11.93
C SER A 14 10.96 5.07 12.70
N PRO A 15 11.77 4.23 12.01
CA PRO A 15 12.53 3.16 12.66
C PRO A 15 13.44 3.65 13.79
N ASP A 16 13.99 4.86 13.69
CA ASP A 16 14.83 5.50 14.70
C ASP A 16 14.04 6.38 15.70
N SER A 17 12.72 6.47 15.51
CA SER A 17 11.79 7.28 16.31
C SER A 17 12.07 8.79 16.31
N LEU A 18 12.71 9.31 15.27
CA LEU A 18 12.95 10.75 15.11
C LEU A 18 11.79 11.49 14.46
N PHE A 19 11.02 10.80 13.62
CA PHE A 19 9.89 11.33 12.90
C PHE A 19 8.65 10.49 13.11
N PHE A 20 7.49 11.05 12.85
CA PHE A 20 6.25 10.28 12.71
C PHE A 20 5.38 10.82 11.58
N LEU A 21 4.70 9.90 10.91
CA LEU A 21 3.74 10.17 9.84
C LEU A 21 2.32 10.16 10.40
N TYR A 22 1.48 10.99 9.82
CA TYR A 22 0.04 10.98 10.05
C TYR A 22 -0.70 11.57 8.84
N ALA A 23 -2.01 11.38 8.79
CA ALA A 23 -2.87 12.00 7.79
C ALA A 23 -3.74 13.09 8.44
N GLU A 24 -3.95 14.18 7.72
CA GLU A 24 -4.87 15.26 8.10
C GLU A 24 -5.43 15.90 6.83
N ARG A 25 -6.74 16.17 6.80
CA ARG A 25 -7.40 16.77 5.62
C ARG A 25 -7.06 16.06 4.32
N HIS A 26 -7.13 14.73 4.34
CA HIS A 26 -6.86 13.84 3.22
C HIS A 26 -5.40 13.76 2.76
N ASN A 27 -4.48 14.47 3.41
CA ASN A 27 -3.08 14.57 3.00
C ASN A 27 -2.12 13.98 4.04
N LEU A 28 -0.93 13.61 3.58
CA LEU A 28 0.16 13.13 4.43
C LEU A 28 0.95 14.30 5.02
N TYR A 29 1.28 14.13 6.28
CA TYR A 29 2.14 15.03 7.05
C TYR A 29 3.18 14.22 7.79
N PHE A 30 4.31 14.86 8.08
CA PHE A 30 5.25 14.35 9.07
C PHE A 30 5.63 15.45 10.05
N VAL A 31 6.17 15.01 11.18
CA VAL A 31 6.71 15.92 12.20
C VAL A 31 7.88 15.26 12.89
N GLY A 32 8.88 16.04 13.26
CA GLY A 32 9.99 15.60 14.10
C GLY A 32 9.57 15.49 15.57
N ASN A 33 10.24 14.62 16.32
CA ASN A 33 9.94 14.39 17.73
C ASN A 33 10.63 15.37 18.69
N GLY A 34 11.27 16.43 18.17
CA GLY A 34 12.04 17.43 18.96
C GLY A 34 13.38 16.95 19.49
N LYS A 35 13.79 15.70 19.17
CA LYS A 35 15.11 15.18 19.56
C LYS A 35 16.14 15.41 18.47
N LYS A 36 17.42 15.48 18.85
CA LYS A 36 18.53 15.68 17.89
C LYS A 36 18.32 16.85 16.92
N GLY A 37 17.66 17.94 17.38
CA GLY A 37 17.44 19.14 16.59
C GLY A 37 16.33 19.02 15.54
N GLN A 38 15.48 17.98 15.61
CA GLN A 38 14.33 17.86 14.75
C GLN A 38 13.27 18.89 15.10
N ASP A 39 12.69 19.49 14.06
CA ASP A 39 11.60 20.44 14.21
C ASP A 39 10.30 19.72 14.63
N THR A 40 9.55 20.34 15.53
CA THR A 40 8.25 19.87 16.00
C THR A 40 7.08 20.50 15.22
N ILE A 41 7.37 21.28 14.19
CA ILE A 41 6.36 21.89 13.32
C ILE A 41 5.95 20.85 12.27
N PRO A 42 4.65 20.57 12.11
CA PRO A 42 4.17 19.67 11.08
C PRO A 42 4.53 20.16 9.67
N ILE A 43 4.98 19.26 8.84
CA ILE A 43 5.30 19.52 7.42
C ILE A 43 4.35 18.69 6.56
N GLN A 44 3.66 19.38 5.66
CA GLN A 44 2.78 18.74 4.69
C GLN A 44 3.59 18.16 3.54
N LEU A 45 3.33 16.89 3.20
CA LEU A 45 4.01 16.16 2.14
C LEU A 45 3.20 16.09 0.85
N THR A 46 1.86 16.01 0.96
CA THR A 46 0.95 15.97 -0.20
C THR A 46 -0.10 17.06 -0.09
N THR A 47 -0.63 17.53 -1.23
CA THR A 47 -1.57 18.67 -1.27
C THR A 47 -2.81 18.39 -2.11
N ASP A 48 -2.90 17.19 -2.69
CA ASP A 48 -3.92 16.81 -3.67
C ASP A 48 -5.00 15.89 -3.12
N GLY A 49 -4.94 15.58 -1.81
CA GLY A 49 -5.91 14.75 -1.13
C GLY A 49 -7.29 15.40 -1.04
N VAL A 50 -8.32 14.62 -1.35
CA VAL A 50 -9.74 14.99 -1.25
C VAL A 50 -10.56 13.75 -0.86
N THR A 51 -11.84 13.92 -0.55
CA THR A 51 -12.76 12.81 -0.28
C THR A 51 -12.68 11.75 -1.40
N ASN A 52 -12.60 10.47 -1.03
CA ASN A 52 -12.40 9.31 -1.91
C ASN A 52 -11.06 9.29 -2.69
N TYR A 53 -10.10 10.12 -2.28
CA TYR A 53 -8.72 10.15 -2.74
C TYR A 53 -7.84 10.63 -1.60
N THR A 54 -7.68 9.80 -0.60
CA THR A 54 -7.26 10.19 0.74
C THR A 54 -6.20 9.25 1.31
N PHE A 55 -5.42 9.77 2.27
CA PHE A 55 -4.58 8.98 3.15
C PHE A 55 -5.20 8.78 4.53
N ASN A 56 -6.34 9.43 4.80
CA ASN A 56 -7.09 9.24 6.02
C ASN A 56 -7.74 7.85 6.04
N ARG A 57 -7.99 7.33 7.24
CA ARG A 57 -8.84 6.15 7.41
C ARG A 57 -10.26 6.45 6.93
N GLU A 58 -10.94 5.43 6.41
CA GLU A 58 -12.31 5.60 5.88
C GLU A 58 -13.30 6.13 6.93
N ASP A 59 -13.18 5.68 8.18
CA ASP A 59 -14.03 6.05 9.29
C ASP A 59 -13.77 7.48 9.84
N GLU A 60 -12.60 8.04 9.55
CA GLU A 60 -12.17 9.37 9.99
C GLU A 60 -12.11 10.39 8.82
N GLY A 61 -12.28 9.91 7.59
CA GLY A 61 -12.06 10.69 6.37
C GLY A 61 -13.00 11.86 6.18
N GLU A 62 -14.23 11.76 6.64
CA GLU A 62 -15.24 12.83 6.49
C GLU A 62 -14.96 14.05 7.40
N SER A 63 -14.37 13.84 8.58
CA SER A 63 -14.09 14.91 9.52
C SER A 63 -12.84 15.72 9.17
N GLY A 64 -11.95 15.19 8.35
CA GLY A 64 -10.65 15.79 8.01
C GLY A 64 -9.72 15.96 9.20
N GLY A 65 -10.00 15.34 10.34
CA GLY A 65 -9.18 15.37 11.54
C GLY A 65 -7.85 14.62 11.38
N ARG A 66 -6.97 14.71 12.36
CA ARG A 66 -5.74 13.94 12.40
C ARG A 66 -6.02 12.47 12.67
N CYS A 67 -5.47 11.62 11.84
CA CYS A 67 -5.61 10.17 11.97
C CYS A 67 -4.34 9.44 11.52
N GLY A 68 -4.31 8.14 11.73
CA GLY A 68 -3.22 7.31 11.21
C GLY A 68 -3.22 7.27 9.70
N ALA A 69 -2.08 7.49 9.09
CA ALA A 69 -1.86 7.21 7.67
C ALA A 69 -1.73 5.69 7.49
N GLU A 70 -2.85 4.95 7.48
CA GLU A 70 -2.83 3.49 7.49
C GLU A 70 -2.07 2.88 6.32
N SER A 71 -2.22 3.47 5.16
CA SER A 71 -1.57 3.03 3.92
C SER A 71 -0.09 3.42 3.83
N ALA A 72 0.43 4.26 4.75
CA ALA A 72 1.82 4.69 4.75
C ALA A 72 2.65 3.88 5.74
N HIS A 73 3.80 3.38 5.29
CA HIS A 73 4.70 2.54 6.08
C HIS A 73 6.15 2.97 5.90
N TRP A 74 6.91 3.03 7.00
CA TRP A 74 8.33 3.33 6.94
C TRP A 74 9.12 2.21 6.29
N ILE A 75 10.11 2.59 5.48
CA ILE A 75 11.08 1.66 4.88
C ILE A 75 12.20 1.43 5.91
N PRO A 76 12.52 0.18 6.25
CA PRO A 76 13.50 -0.14 7.27
C PRO A 76 14.83 0.57 7.08
N GLY A 77 15.42 1.08 8.18
CA GLY A 77 16.74 1.69 8.19
C GLY A 77 16.87 3.03 7.46
N THR A 78 15.76 3.66 7.09
CA THR A 78 15.73 4.91 6.33
C THR A 78 14.75 5.91 6.95
N HIS A 79 14.79 7.15 6.49
CA HIS A 79 13.75 8.17 6.69
C HIS A 79 12.76 8.23 5.51
N ARG A 80 12.70 7.16 4.71
CA ARG A 80 11.75 7.00 3.62
C ARG A 80 10.56 6.17 4.04
N PHE A 81 9.46 6.39 3.37
CA PHE A 81 8.23 5.62 3.54
C PHE A 81 7.63 5.29 2.17
N TYR A 82 6.83 4.25 2.12
CA TYR A 82 5.93 4.02 1.00
C TYR A 82 4.49 4.22 1.47
N ALA A 83 3.63 4.58 0.54
CA ALA A 83 2.19 4.67 0.76
C ALA A 83 1.43 4.14 -0.46
N VAL A 84 0.34 3.43 -0.21
CA VAL A 84 -0.64 3.06 -1.23
C VAL A 84 -1.84 3.98 -1.06
N ARG A 85 -2.27 4.62 -2.14
CA ARG A 85 -3.47 5.46 -2.14
C ARG A 85 -4.47 4.94 -3.15
N GLU A 86 -5.73 4.90 -2.73
CA GLU A 86 -6.85 4.54 -3.57
C GLU A 86 -7.53 5.78 -4.14
N ASP A 87 -7.84 5.75 -5.43
CA ASP A 87 -8.68 6.76 -6.09
C ASP A 87 -10.07 6.17 -6.37
N ASN A 88 -10.99 6.48 -5.47
CA ASN A 88 -12.39 6.05 -5.53
C ASN A 88 -13.34 7.15 -6.05
N ARG A 89 -12.81 8.29 -6.52
CA ARG A 89 -13.62 9.45 -6.94
C ARG A 89 -14.62 9.13 -8.05
N LYS A 90 -14.28 8.21 -8.94
CA LYS A 90 -15.13 7.79 -10.07
C LYS A 90 -15.92 6.52 -9.79
N VAL A 91 -15.65 5.84 -8.69
CA VAL A 91 -16.37 4.64 -8.27
C VAL A 91 -17.80 5.02 -7.92
N ARG A 92 -18.76 4.16 -8.27
CA ARG A 92 -20.17 4.40 -8.02
C ARG A 92 -20.50 4.40 -6.54
N ASP A 93 -21.56 5.12 -6.20
CA ASP A 93 -22.14 5.07 -4.86
C ASP A 93 -23.15 3.92 -4.76
N LEU A 94 -23.06 3.19 -3.66
CA LEU A 94 -24.12 2.31 -3.18
C LEU A 94 -24.76 2.91 -1.92
N TRP A 95 -26.05 2.62 -1.75
CA TRP A 95 -26.83 3.13 -0.66
C TRP A 95 -27.36 2.01 0.21
N LEU A 96 -27.23 2.17 1.52
CA LEU A 96 -27.84 1.30 2.53
C LEU A 96 -28.74 2.13 3.41
N ILE A 97 -29.91 1.58 3.76
CA ILE A 97 -30.77 2.15 4.75
C ILE A 97 -30.49 1.46 6.09
N ASN A 98 -29.92 2.19 7.04
CA ASN A 98 -29.82 1.73 8.42
C ASN A 98 -31.16 1.93 9.11
N SER A 99 -32.03 0.93 9.06
CA SER A 99 -33.37 0.97 9.64
C SER A 99 -33.40 0.95 11.17
N LEU A 100 -32.26 0.65 11.80
CA LEU A 100 -32.11 0.58 13.25
C LEU A 100 -31.61 1.89 13.88
N SER A 101 -31.30 2.89 13.08
CA SER A 101 -30.87 4.20 13.58
C SER A 101 -31.97 4.90 14.34
N THR A 102 -31.62 5.61 15.43
CA THR A 102 -32.51 6.38 16.26
C THR A 102 -32.13 7.86 16.10
N PRO A 103 -33.12 8.79 15.93
CA PRO A 103 -34.58 8.61 16.08
C PRO A 103 -35.32 8.13 14.83
N SER A 104 -34.60 7.98 13.69
CA SER A 104 -35.19 7.56 12.40
C SER A 104 -34.17 6.80 11.56
N PRO A 105 -34.62 6.04 10.56
CA PRO A 105 -33.72 5.40 9.61
C PRO A 105 -32.78 6.41 8.92
N GLU A 106 -31.53 6.00 8.71
CA GLU A 106 -30.52 6.81 8.06
C GLU A 106 -30.05 6.17 6.74
N LEU A 107 -29.85 7.02 5.73
CA LEU A 107 -29.23 6.61 4.49
C LEU A 107 -27.70 6.64 4.66
N LYS A 108 -27.05 5.49 4.40
CA LYS A 108 -25.59 5.41 4.31
C LYS A 108 -25.17 5.24 2.86
N THR A 109 -24.23 6.07 2.43
CA THR A 109 -23.65 6.01 1.10
C THR A 109 -22.19 5.59 1.21
N TYR A 110 -21.73 4.69 0.36
CA TYR A 110 -20.34 4.25 0.28
C TYR A 110 -19.94 3.90 -1.14
N LYS A 111 -18.66 3.99 -1.44
CA LYS A 111 -18.12 3.59 -2.73
C LYS A 111 -18.06 2.07 -2.83
N ALA A 112 -18.57 1.50 -3.92
CA ALA A 112 -18.49 0.07 -4.15
C ALA A 112 -18.42 -0.26 -5.64
N GLU A 113 -17.57 -1.21 -5.94
CA GLU A 113 -17.39 -1.75 -7.28
C GLU A 113 -18.32 -2.93 -7.50
N LEU A 114 -18.97 -2.98 -8.66
CA LEU A 114 -19.72 -4.14 -9.08
C LEU A 114 -19.11 -4.74 -10.35
N ALA A 115 -19.37 -6.02 -10.58
CA ALA A 115 -18.96 -6.68 -11.79
C ALA A 115 -19.51 -5.94 -13.03
N GLY A 116 -18.65 -5.64 -13.99
CA GLY A 116 -19.01 -4.91 -15.21
C GLY A 116 -18.97 -3.39 -15.09
N ASP A 117 -18.70 -2.81 -13.93
CA ASP A 117 -18.59 -1.35 -13.79
C ASP A 117 -17.44 -0.80 -14.65
N LYS A 118 -17.69 0.35 -15.29
CA LYS A 118 -16.69 1.05 -16.09
C LYS A 118 -15.60 1.70 -15.25
N HIS A 119 -15.95 2.14 -14.06
CA HIS A 119 -15.04 2.84 -13.15
C HIS A 119 -14.91 2.04 -11.87
N VAL A 120 -13.69 1.67 -11.57
CA VAL A 120 -13.28 0.92 -10.37
C VAL A 120 -12.17 1.68 -9.68
N THR A 121 -11.85 1.28 -8.46
CA THR A 121 -10.73 1.83 -7.68
C THR A 121 -9.45 1.80 -8.49
N GLN A 122 -8.74 2.92 -8.49
CA GLN A 122 -7.40 3.03 -9.07
C GLN A 122 -6.39 3.14 -7.92
N TYR A 123 -5.25 2.51 -8.09
CA TYR A 123 -4.22 2.46 -7.05
C TYR A 123 -2.99 3.25 -7.45
N GLU A 124 -2.40 3.94 -6.48
CA GLU A 124 -1.13 4.64 -6.62
C GLU A 124 -0.16 4.13 -5.55
N LEU A 125 1.08 3.87 -5.96
CA LEU A 125 2.19 3.60 -5.05
C LEU A 125 3.08 4.84 -5.02
N LEU A 126 3.32 5.35 -3.81
CA LEU A 126 4.18 6.50 -3.57
C LEU A 126 5.37 6.10 -2.71
N ILE A 127 6.50 6.73 -2.96
CA ILE A 127 7.65 6.69 -2.06
C ILE A 127 7.96 8.14 -1.66
N GLY A 128 7.99 8.39 -0.35
CA GLY A 128 8.34 9.68 0.22
C GLY A 128 9.62 9.61 1.03
N ASP A 129 10.30 10.75 1.12
CA ASP A 129 11.52 10.95 1.89
C ASP A 129 11.34 12.21 2.74
N VAL A 130 11.39 12.06 4.07
CA VAL A 130 11.17 13.20 4.97
C VAL A 130 12.37 14.14 5.06
N ASP A 131 13.57 13.67 4.74
CA ASP A 131 14.78 14.49 4.72
C ASP A 131 14.76 15.48 3.55
N THR A 132 14.33 15.01 2.36
CA THR A 132 14.19 15.85 1.17
C THR A 132 12.82 16.50 1.05
N ARG A 133 11.82 16.00 1.80
CA ARG A 133 10.40 16.40 1.76
C ARG A 133 9.73 16.12 0.41
N GLU A 134 10.29 15.22 -0.35
CA GLU A 134 9.76 14.82 -1.66
C GLU A 134 8.89 13.58 -1.54
N VAL A 135 7.81 13.55 -2.35
CA VAL A 135 6.97 12.37 -2.54
C VAL A 135 6.92 12.08 -4.04
N LYS A 136 7.34 10.88 -4.40
CA LYS A 136 7.42 10.43 -5.78
C LYS A 136 6.36 9.37 -6.05
N LYS A 137 5.55 9.55 -7.08
CA LYS A 137 4.65 8.51 -7.57
C LYS A 137 5.44 7.51 -8.40
N ILE A 138 5.28 6.22 -8.10
CA ILE A 138 5.95 5.12 -8.79
C ILE A 138 5.07 4.68 -9.97
N ASP A 139 5.66 4.49 -11.13
CA ASP A 139 4.95 3.95 -12.29
C ASP A 139 4.77 2.44 -12.15
N ILE A 140 3.62 2.06 -11.62
CA ILE A 140 3.23 0.67 -11.39
C ILE A 140 2.35 0.10 -12.52
N ASN A 141 2.03 0.90 -13.53
CA ASN A 141 1.02 0.55 -14.51
C ASN A 141 1.47 -0.60 -15.43
N ARG A 142 0.59 -1.57 -15.62
CA ARG A 142 0.69 -2.62 -16.63
C ARG A 142 -0.66 -2.90 -17.28
N TRP A 143 -1.70 -3.03 -16.47
CA TRP A 143 -3.06 -3.29 -16.92
C TRP A 143 -3.98 -2.13 -16.52
N PRO A 144 -5.02 -1.84 -17.30
CA PRO A 144 -6.12 -1.03 -16.82
C PRO A 144 -6.75 -1.69 -15.58
N ASP A 145 -7.19 -0.90 -14.61
CA ASP A 145 -7.93 -1.38 -13.46
C ASP A 145 -7.22 -2.50 -12.68
N GLN A 146 -5.94 -2.35 -12.45
CA GLN A 146 -5.13 -3.31 -11.69
C GLN A 146 -5.24 -3.08 -10.18
N TYR A 147 -5.13 -4.17 -9.42
CA TYR A 147 -4.97 -4.14 -7.96
C TYR A 147 -3.50 -4.24 -7.59
N ILE A 148 -3.12 -3.66 -6.44
CA ILE A 148 -1.76 -3.79 -5.91
C ILE A 148 -1.77 -4.11 -4.42
N ASP A 149 -0.78 -4.90 -4.00
CA ASP A 149 -0.45 -5.18 -2.60
C ASP A 149 1.04 -5.03 -2.39
N VAL A 150 1.47 -4.27 -1.39
CA VAL A 150 2.89 -4.20 -1.02
C VAL A 150 3.22 -5.38 -0.11
N LEU A 151 4.22 -6.16 -0.53
CA LEU A 151 4.57 -7.42 0.09
C LEU A 151 5.73 -7.29 1.10
N TYR A 152 6.76 -6.53 0.75
CA TYR A 152 7.99 -6.52 1.52
C TYR A 152 8.84 -5.29 1.21
N ALA A 153 9.46 -4.71 2.24
CA ALA A 153 10.52 -3.73 2.11
C ALA A 153 11.82 -4.35 2.64
N SER A 154 12.89 -4.27 1.87
CA SER A 154 14.18 -4.86 2.23
C SER A 154 14.76 -4.18 3.49
N LYS A 155 15.47 -4.93 4.32
CA LYS A 155 16.07 -4.42 5.56
C LYS A 155 17.14 -3.35 5.33
N ASP A 156 17.76 -3.36 4.15
CA ASP A 156 18.74 -2.36 3.73
C ASP A 156 18.10 -1.07 3.18
N GLY A 157 16.75 -1.04 3.13
CA GLY A 157 15.98 0.12 2.68
C GLY A 157 16.06 0.43 1.18
N LYS A 158 16.65 -0.45 0.37
CA LYS A 158 16.90 -0.19 -1.05
C LYS A 158 15.83 -0.70 -1.99
N ARG A 159 15.06 -1.71 -1.57
CA ARG A 159 14.10 -2.39 -2.42
C ARG A 159 12.75 -2.50 -1.74
N LEU A 160 11.70 -2.27 -2.52
CA LEU A 160 10.32 -2.49 -2.15
C LEU A 160 9.71 -3.49 -3.13
N TYR A 161 8.97 -4.48 -2.61
CA TYR A 161 8.32 -5.48 -3.44
C TYR A 161 6.82 -5.32 -3.33
N PHE A 162 6.14 -5.33 -4.47
CA PHE A 162 4.69 -5.32 -4.53
C PHE A 162 4.18 -6.36 -5.53
N GLN A 163 2.96 -6.80 -5.33
CA GLN A 163 2.25 -7.64 -6.28
C GLN A 163 1.16 -6.81 -6.94
N ARG A 164 0.95 -7.01 -8.23
CA ARG A 164 -0.17 -6.43 -8.97
C ARG A 164 -0.95 -7.53 -9.68
N TYR A 165 -2.25 -7.31 -9.82
CA TYR A 165 -3.17 -8.22 -10.49
C TYR A 165 -3.97 -7.45 -11.50
N ASN A 166 -4.28 -8.08 -12.64
CA ASN A 166 -5.25 -7.52 -13.55
C ASN A 166 -6.67 -7.70 -12.99
N ARG A 167 -7.61 -6.90 -13.49
CA ARG A 167 -9.00 -6.90 -13.02
C ARG A 167 -9.70 -8.26 -13.12
N THR A 168 -9.34 -9.10 -14.08
CA THR A 168 -9.91 -10.43 -14.27
C THR A 168 -9.26 -11.51 -13.43
N TRP A 169 -8.27 -11.15 -12.61
CA TRP A 169 -7.57 -12.07 -11.71
C TRP A 169 -6.96 -13.30 -12.39
N ASN A 170 -6.58 -13.17 -13.66
CA ASN A 170 -5.92 -14.26 -14.39
C ASN A 170 -4.44 -14.00 -14.70
N GLN A 171 -3.96 -12.81 -14.37
CA GLN A 171 -2.54 -12.43 -14.48
C GLN A 171 -2.08 -11.70 -13.22
N SER A 172 -0.86 -11.99 -12.80
CA SER A 172 -0.22 -11.40 -11.63
C SER A 172 1.27 -11.21 -11.89
N ASP A 173 1.82 -10.09 -11.38
CA ASP A 173 3.26 -9.85 -11.32
C ASP A 173 3.68 -9.61 -9.88
N ILE A 174 4.79 -10.21 -9.47
CA ILE A 174 5.59 -9.74 -8.34
C ILE A 174 6.66 -8.82 -8.90
N CYS A 175 6.64 -7.57 -8.46
CA CYS A 175 7.52 -6.51 -8.92
C CYS A 175 8.46 -6.05 -7.81
N GLU A 176 9.64 -5.63 -8.20
CA GLU A 176 10.61 -4.91 -7.37
C GLU A 176 10.65 -3.44 -7.78
N VAL A 177 10.67 -2.56 -6.80
CA VAL A 177 10.95 -1.13 -6.96
C VAL A 177 12.31 -0.84 -6.35
N ASP A 178 13.19 -0.23 -7.11
CA ASP A 178 14.38 0.42 -6.58
C ASP A 178 13.94 1.71 -5.86
N VAL A 179 14.13 1.78 -4.55
CA VAL A 179 13.61 2.87 -3.69
C VAL A 179 14.24 4.23 -4.05
N GLU A 180 15.49 4.23 -4.51
CA GLU A 180 16.21 5.46 -4.86
C GLU A 180 15.71 6.04 -6.18
N THR A 181 15.65 5.20 -7.21
CA THR A 181 15.33 5.65 -8.56
C THR A 181 13.85 5.60 -8.90
N GLY A 182 13.06 4.80 -8.18
CA GLY A 182 11.67 4.51 -8.47
C GLY A 182 11.46 3.56 -9.65
N LYS A 183 12.54 2.94 -10.19
CA LYS A 183 12.42 1.99 -11.30
C LYS A 183 11.76 0.71 -10.85
N VAL A 184 10.80 0.24 -11.66
CA VAL A 184 10.06 -1.00 -11.44
C VAL A 184 10.54 -2.06 -12.42
N ARG A 185 10.76 -3.28 -11.91
CA ARG A 185 10.97 -4.47 -12.74
C ARG A 185 10.08 -5.63 -12.29
N VAL A 186 9.68 -6.47 -13.21
CA VAL A 186 8.95 -7.71 -12.90
C VAL A 186 9.98 -8.76 -12.48
N VAL A 187 9.75 -9.39 -11.33
CA VAL A 187 10.55 -10.50 -10.81
C VAL A 187 9.91 -11.84 -11.15
N ILE A 188 8.60 -11.95 -10.92
CA ILE A 188 7.81 -13.15 -11.24
C ILE A 188 6.56 -12.70 -11.99
N HIS A 189 6.27 -13.34 -13.10
CA HIS A 189 4.99 -13.22 -13.81
C HIS A 189 4.26 -14.55 -13.73
N GLU A 190 2.96 -14.49 -13.47
CA GLU A 190 2.09 -15.65 -13.46
C GLU A 190 0.79 -15.37 -14.21
N GLU A 191 0.37 -16.36 -15.00
CA GLU A 191 -0.90 -16.38 -15.70
C GLU A 191 -1.56 -17.74 -15.52
N ASN A 192 -2.86 -17.76 -15.27
CA ASN A 192 -3.65 -18.99 -15.23
C ASN A 192 -5.07 -18.75 -15.79
N LYS A 193 -5.67 -19.80 -16.31
CA LYS A 193 -7.04 -19.78 -16.83
C LYS A 193 -7.90 -20.78 -16.05
N PRO A 194 -9.13 -20.40 -15.69
CA PRO A 194 -9.79 -19.11 -15.98
C PRO A 194 -9.32 -17.95 -15.10
N TYR A 195 -8.75 -18.23 -13.91
CA TYR A 195 -8.28 -17.23 -12.93
C TYR A 195 -7.19 -17.82 -12.04
N LEU A 196 -6.49 -16.95 -11.34
CA LEU A 196 -5.56 -17.29 -10.27
C LEU A 196 -6.35 -17.41 -8.95
N ASP A 197 -6.19 -18.51 -8.21
CA ASP A 197 -6.82 -18.63 -6.90
C ASP A 197 -6.15 -17.70 -5.89
N TYR A 198 -6.79 -16.55 -5.64
CA TYR A 198 -6.24 -15.55 -4.72
C TYR A 198 -6.27 -16.00 -3.25
N GLN A 199 -7.17 -16.91 -2.86
CA GLN A 199 -7.26 -17.41 -1.47
C GLN A 199 -6.11 -18.35 -1.13
N MET A 200 -5.58 -19.03 -2.12
CA MET A 200 -4.49 -19.99 -1.97
C MET A 200 -3.11 -19.37 -2.23
N ARG A 201 -3.03 -18.05 -2.42
CA ARG A 201 -1.76 -17.35 -2.64
C ARG A 201 -0.90 -17.35 -1.38
N SER A 202 0.37 -17.57 -1.58
CA SER A 202 1.38 -17.40 -0.53
C SER A 202 2.66 -16.88 -1.14
N VAL A 203 3.14 -15.77 -0.61
CA VAL A 203 4.42 -15.17 -0.97
C VAL A 203 5.19 -14.92 0.30
N SER A 204 6.38 -15.49 0.41
CA SER A 204 7.25 -15.30 1.56
C SER A 204 8.65 -14.91 1.09
N PHE A 205 9.20 -13.88 1.72
CA PHE A 205 10.58 -13.45 1.47
C PHE A 205 11.51 -14.15 2.45
N LEU A 206 12.54 -14.79 1.91
CA LEU A 206 13.53 -15.55 2.66
C LEU A 206 14.92 -14.91 2.52
N ASN A 207 15.83 -15.27 3.44
CA ASN A 207 17.23 -14.86 3.39
C ASN A 207 17.40 -13.33 3.22
N ASP A 208 16.67 -12.56 4.05
CA ASP A 208 16.65 -11.09 4.01
C ASP A 208 16.26 -10.50 2.64
N GLY A 209 15.26 -11.13 2.00
CA GLY A 209 14.72 -10.67 0.73
C GLY A 209 15.50 -11.11 -0.51
N LYS A 210 16.49 -12.00 -0.37
CA LYS A 210 17.24 -12.55 -1.51
C LYS A 210 16.51 -13.64 -2.26
N GLU A 211 15.48 -14.21 -1.66
CA GLU A 211 14.68 -15.29 -2.24
C GLU A 211 13.20 -15.05 -1.99
N ILE A 212 12.39 -15.50 -2.92
CA ILE A 212 10.92 -15.51 -2.81
C ILE A 212 10.47 -16.96 -2.90
N LEU A 213 9.76 -17.39 -1.85
CA LEU A 213 8.99 -18.62 -1.86
C LEU A 213 7.57 -18.26 -2.30
N PHE A 214 7.18 -18.72 -3.48
CA PHE A 214 5.94 -18.38 -4.14
C PHE A 214 5.10 -19.62 -4.39
N ARG A 215 3.83 -19.64 -3.90
CA ARG A 215 2.89 -20.71 -4.19
C ARG A 215 2.18 -20.46 -5.51
N SER A 216 2.18 -21.45 -6.38
CA SER A 216 1.59 -21.38 -7.70
C SER A 216 0.90 -22.70 -8.09
N GLU A 217 -0.16 -22.61 -8.88
CA GLU A 217 -0.91 -23.75 -9.43
C GLU A 217 -0.69 -23.92 -10.94
N ARG A 218 0.41 -23.37 -11.47
CA ARG A 218 0.74 -23.36 -12.90
C ARG A 218 0.78 -24.70 -13.59
N ASN A 219 0.94 -25.78 -12.85
CA ASN A 219 0.95 -27.16 -13.36
C ASN A 219 -0.29 -27.97 -12.93
N GLY A 220 -1.35 -27.30 -12.48
CA GLY A 220 -2.61 -27.89 -12.05
C GLY A 220 -2.71 -28.24 -10.57
N TRP A 221 -1.62 -28.16 -9.82
CA TRP A 221 -1.55 -28.40 -8.38
C TRP A 221 -0.78 -27.28 -7.68
N GLY A 222 -1.14 -27.03 -6.42
CA GLY A 222 -0.47 -26.01 -5.61
C GLY A 222 0.90 -26.48 -5.14
N HIS A 223 1.96 -25.93 -5.74
CA HIS A 223 3.35 -26.16 -5.35
C HIS A 223 4.02 -24.88 -4.93
N TYR A 224 5.09 -25.00 -4.17
CA TYR A 224 5.97 -23.87 -3.88
C TYR A 224 7.13 -23.83 -4.86
N TYR A 225 7.45 -22.62 -5.26
CA TYR A 225 8.52 -22.30 -6.20
C TYR A 225 9.47 -21.31 -5.54
N LEU A 226 10.75 -21.64 -5.49
CA LEU A 226 11.77 -20.77 -4.93
C LEU A 226 12.45 -19.97 -6.05
N TYR A 227 12.38 -18.64 -5.94
CA TYR A 227 12.98 -17.71 -6.88
C TYR A 227 14.13 -16.93 -6.25
N ASP A 228 15.14 -16.62 -7.04
CA ASP A 228 16.17 -15.63 -6.72
C ASP A 228 15.65 -14.24 -7.04
N THR A 229 15.69 -13.32 -6.07
CA THR A 229 15.13 -11.97 -6.27
C THR A 229 15.98 -11.09 -7.17
N VAL A 230 17.30 -11.30 -7.23
CA VAL A 230 18.21 -10.48 -8.03
C VAL A 230 18.05 -10.80 -9.53
N THR A 231 18.05 -12.08 -9.85
CA THR A 231 17.98 -12.55 -11.24
C THR A 231 16.56 -12.77 -11.75
N GLY A 232 15.58 -12.97 -10.85
CA GLY A 232 14.23 -13.39 -11.19
C GLY A 232 14.14 -14.87 -11.61
N ASN A 233 15.22 -15.62 -11.50
CA ASN A 233 15.25 -17.01 -11.94
C ASN A 233 14.61 -17.96 -10.93
N LEU A 234 13.88 -18.94 -11.43
CA LEU A 234 13.41 -20.07 -10.63
C LEU A 234 14.63 -20.92 -10.22
N LYS A 235 14.79 -21.12 -8.92
CA LYS A 235 15.85 -21.97 -8.34
C LYS A 235 15.39 -23.40 -8.15
N ASN A 236 14.18 -23.59 -7.66
CA ASN A 236 13.65 -24.91 -7.36
C ASN A 236 12.12 -24.91 -7.27
N GLN A 237 11.50 -26.06 -7.55
CA GLN A 237 10.12 -26.40 -7.23
C GLN A 237 10.16 -27.34 -6.01
N LEU A 238 9.34 -27.05 -5.01
CA LEU A 238 9.24 -27.81 -3.74
C LEU A 238 7.93 -28.58 -3.65
#